data_7a8d1b0f829bbcdec03bba703eedaa4f
#
_entry.id   7a8d1b0f829bbcdec03bba703eedaa4f
#
_cell.length_a   1.000
_cell.length_b   1.000
_cell.length_c   1.000
_cell.angle_alpha   90.00
_cell.angle_beta   90.00
_cell.angle_gamma   90.00
#
_symmetry.space_group_name_H-M   'P 1'
#
loop_
_entity.id
_entity.type
_entity.pdbx_description
1 polymer ?
#
loop_
_entity_poly.entity_id
_entity_poly.type
_entity_poly.pdbx_seq_one_letter_code
_entity_poly.pdbx_strand_id
1 'polypeptide(L)'
;MKLGKRNKVLVSFMLFSLFFGAGNLIFPPFLGQNAGSATLPAMLGFLLTAVVLPVLGVIVVARFDGLDRLAQQVGPRFALVFTLLIYLSIGPGLGIPRAASVPFEMAVAPYLPEDANAALWMAVYSLLFFLVALWLCLTPG
;
A
#
# COMPACT_ATOMS: atom_id res chain seq x y z
N MET A 1 10.57 24.62 -10.68
CA MET A 1 9.68 24.41 -11.85
C MET A 1 8.23 24.40 -11.36
N LYS A 2 7.33 25.26 -11.86
CA LYS A 2 5.91 25.24 -11.46
C LYS A 2 5.19 24.21 -12.34
N LEU A 3 4.70 23.14 -11.73
CA LEU A 3 3.89 22.14 -12.43
C LEU A 3 2.59 22.77 -12.97
N GLY A 4 2.24 22.46 -14.23
CA GLY A 4 0.94 22.84 -14.81
C GLY A 4 -0.23 22.20 -14.03
N LYS A 5 -1.44 22.76 -14.16
CA LYS A 5 -2.64 22.27 -13.43
C LYS A 5 -2.88 20.76 -13.66
N ARG A 6 -2.77 20.29 -14.90
CA ARG A 6 -2.93 18.87 -15.26
C ARG A 6 -1.93 17.98 -14.54
N ASN A 7 -0.66 18.36 -14.52
CA ASN A 7 0.39 17.56 -13.87
C ASN A 7 0.23 17.54 -12.34
N LYS A 8 -0.27 18.62 -11.74
CA LYS A 8 -0.60 18.63 -10.30
C LYS A 8 -1.69 17.62 -9.98
N VAL A 9 -2.76 17.59 -10.78
CA VAL A 9 -3.86 16.62 -10.60
C VAL A 9 -3.36 15.19 -10.77
N LEU A 10 -2.57 14.91 -11.81
CA LEU A 10 -2.00 13.58 -12.03
C LEU A 10 -1.11 13.12 -10.87
N VAL A 11 -0.23 13.98 -10.38
CA VAL A 11 0.62 13.69 -9.22
C VAL A 11 -0.21 13.47 -7.95
N SER A 12 -1.28 14.26 -7.77
CA SER A 12 -2.18 14.08 -6.62
C SER A 12 -2.90 12.73 -6.65
N PHE A 13 -3.41 12.30 -7.81
CA PHE A 13 -4.01 10.98 -7.99
C PHE A 13 -3.00 9.85 -7.81
N MET A 14 -1.77 10.02 -8.30
CA MET A 14 -0.70 9.07 -8.10
C MET A 14 -0.36 8.89 -6.60
N LEU A 15 -0.23 9.99 -5.86
CA LEU A 15 -0.01 9.95 -4.41
C LEU A 15 -1.21 9.33 -3.69
N PHE A 16 -2.43 9.70 -4.08
CA PHE A 16 -3.63 9.10 -3.50
C PHE A 16 -3.63 7.57 -3.69
N SER A 17 -3.39 7.09 -4.91
CA SER A 17 -3.36 5.64 -5.19
C SER A 17 -2.24 4.90 -4.44
N LEU A 18 -1.12 5.56 -4.16
CA LEU A 18 -0.03 5.01 -3.40
C LEU A 18 -0.40 4.78 -1.92
N PHE A 19 -1.13 5.72 -1.31
CA PHE A 19 -1.47 5.68 0.11
C PHE A 19 -2.84 5.07 0.40
N PHE A 20 -3.75 5.10 -0.57
CA PHE A 20 -5.09 4.54 -0.41
C PHE A 20 -5.10 3.06 -0.77
N GLY A 21 -5.22 2.22 0.25
CA GLY A 21 -5.28 0.77 0.09
C GLY A 21 -6.44 0.15 0.87
N ALA A 22 -6.62 -1.15 0.75
CA ALA A 22 -7.66 -1.90 1.45
C ALA A 22 -7.63 -1.72 2.97
N GLY A 23 -6.43 -1.53 3.54
CA GLY A 23 -6.28 -1.23 4.97
C GLY A 23 -7.03 0.01 5.43
N ASN A 24 -7.12 1.04 4.59
CA ASN A 24 -7.84 2.27 4.91
C ASN A 24 -9.35 2.06 5.00
N LEU A 25 -9.88 1.02 4.38
CA LEU A 25 -11.30 0.65 4.41
C LEU A 25 -11.60 -0.34 5.54
N ILE A 26 -10.66 -1.22 5.87
CA ILE A 26 -10.84 -2.30 6.84
C ILE A 26 -10.55 -1.84 8.27
N PHE A 27 -9.40 -1.19 8.48
CA PHE A 27 -8.94 -0.89 9.84
C PHE A 27 -9.79 0.12 10.60
N PRO A 28 -10.29 1.23 10.03
CA PRO A 28 -11.12 2.17 10.78
C PRO A 28 -12.43 1.55 11.30
N PRO A 29 -13.24 0.82 10.50
CA PRO A 29 -14.42 0.13 11.01
C PRO A 29 -14.09 -0.92 12.06
N PHE A 30 -13.03 -1.73 11.83
CA PHE A 30 -12.58 -2.75 12.78
C PHE A 30 -12.15 -2.13 14.12
N LEU A 31 -11.39 -1.02 14.06
CA LEU A 31 -10.99 -0.28 15.25
C LEU A 31 -12.22 0.25 16.01
N GLY A 32 -13.19 0.83 15.30
CA GLY A 32 -14.43 1.32 15.91
C GLY A 32 -15.24 0.24 16.63
N GLN A 33 -15.36 -0.94 16.00
CA GLN A 33 -16.06 -2.09 16.59
C GLN A 33 -15.38 -2.60 17.87
N ASN A 34 -14.04 -2.65 17.90
CA ASN A 34 -13.29 -3.19 19.02
C ASN A 34 -13.06 -2.16 20.16
N ALA A 35 -12.99 -0.88 19.82
CA ALA A 35 -12.71 0.17 20.81
C ALA A 35 -13.93 0.58 21.66
N GLY A 36 -15.16 0.30 21.21
CA GLY A 36 -16.39 0.61 21.94
C GLY A 36 -16.44 2.07 22.39
N SER A 37 -16.52 2.32 23.68
CA SER A 37 -16.55 3.68 24.26
C SER A 37 -15.24 4.47 24.08
N ALA A 38 -14.11 3.77 23.83
CA ALA A 38 -12.81 4.38 23.58
C ALA A 38 -12.52 4.64 22.08
N THR A 39 -13.53 4.60 21.21
CA THR A 39 -13.39 4.79 19.76
C THR A 39 -12.71 6.11 19.41
N LEU A 40 -13.03 7.20 20.09
CA LEU A 40 -12.47 8.52 19.78
C LEU A 40 -10.95 8.61 20.05
N PRO A 41 -10.42 8.26 21.22
CA PRO A 41 -8.98 8.26 21.44
C PRO A 41 -8.24 7.22 20.57
N ALA A 42 -8.84 6.06 20.32
CA ALA A 42 -8.28 5.04 19.43
C ALA A 42 -8.18 5.56 17.98
N MET A 43 -9.20 6.24 17.48
CA MET A 43 -9.20 6.85 16.14
C MET A 43 -8.18 7.98 16.02
N LEU A 44 -8.01 8.81 17.06
CA LEU A 44 -6.96 9.85 17.07
C LEU A 44 -5.57 9.24 16.99
N GLY A 45 -5.29 8.18 17.75
CA GLY A 45 -4.03 7.44 17.66
C GLY A 45 -3.82 6.84 16.26
N PHE A 46 -4.86 6.24 15.69
CA PHE A 46 -4.82 5.70 14.33
C PHE A 46 -4.52 6.78 13.29
N LEU A 47 -5.18 7.95 13.35
CA LEU A 47 -4.95 9.06 12.42
C LEU A 47 -3.51 9.60 12.53
N LEU A 48 -2.97 9.72 13.74
CA LEU A 48 -1.58 10.12 13.93
C LEU A 48 -0.60 9.18 13.23
N THR A 49 -0.80 7.88 13.38
CA THR A 49 0.10 6.87 12.79
C THR A 49 -0.15 6.63 11.30
N ALA A 50 -1.40 6.58 10.88
CA ALA A 50 -1.77 6.23 9.52
C ALA A 50 -1.71 7.42 8.53
N VAL A 51 -1.81 8.65 9.02
CA VAL A 51 -1.80 9.85 8.16
C VAL A 51 -0.57 10.72 8.43
N VAL A 52 -0.35 11.13 9.69
CA VAL A 52 0.71 12.11 9.99
C VAL A 52 2.10 11.53 9.73
N LEU A 53 2.39 10.30 10.18
CA LEU A 53 3.70 9.68 9.97
C LEU A 53 4.05 9.46 8.48
N PRO A 54 3.18 8.92 7.63
CA PRO A 54 3.45 8.82 6.20
C PRO A 54 3.68 10.17 5.53
N VAL A 55 2.89 11.19 5.86
CA VAL A 55 3.06 12.54 5.31
C VAL A 55 4.42 13.12 5.71
N LEU A 56 4.81 12.99 6.99
CA LEU A 56 6.13 13.40 7.44
C LEU A 56 7.25 12.63 6.73
N GLY A 57 7.08 11.32 6.53
CA GLY A 57 8.01 10.48 5.77
C GLY A 57 8.23 11.00 4.34
N VAL A 58 7.15 11.32 3.62
CA VAL A 58 7.23 11.92 2.28
C VAL A 58 7.97 13.25 2.27
N ILE A 59 7.66 14.13 3.24
CA ILE A 59 8.33 15.45 3.36
C ILE A 59 9.82 15.28 3.60
N VAL A 60 10.20 14.36 4.50
CA VAL A 60 11.61 14.11 4.81
C VAL A 60 12.34 13.55 3.60
N VAL A 61 11.81 12.51 2.96
CA VAL A 61 12.41 11.89 1.77
C VAL A 61 12.55 12.92 0.64
N ALA A 62 11.53 13.77 0.43
CA ALA A 62 11.57 14.82 -0.58
C ALA A 62 12.65 15.90 -0.30
N ARG A 63 12.95 16.19 0.98
CA ARG A 63 14.01 17.14 1.35
C ARG A 63 15.43 16.62 1.07
N PHE A 64 15.59 15.31 1.06
CA PHE A 64 16.88 14.66 0.80
C PHE A 64 17.05 14.16 -0.65
N ASP A 65 16.16 14.57 -1.56
CA ASP A 65 16.14 14.13 -2.96
C ASP A 65 16.05 12.60 -3.13
N GLY A 66 15.41 11.91 -2.19
CA GLY A 66 15.14 10.50 -2.27
C GLY A 66 15.56 9.69 -1.03
N LEU A 67 15.03 8.47 -0.97
CA LEU A 67 15.27 7.55 0.15
C LEU A 67 16.73 7.12 0.25
N ASP A 68 17.40 6.88 -0.88
CA ASP A 68 18.80 6.44 -0.91
C ASP A 68 19.73 7.49 -0.30
N ARG A 69 19.53 8.77 -0.65
CA ARG A 69 20.33 9.87 -0.08
C ARG A 69 20.07 10.06 1.41
N LEU A 70 18.81 9.90 1.82
CA LEU A 70 18.46 9.94 3.23
C LEU A 70 19.15 8.80 4.00
N ALA A 71 19.10 7.58 3.49
CA ALA A 71 19.74 6.42 4.12
C ALA A 71 21.27 6.52 4.15
N GLN A 72 21.89 7.14 3.13
CA GLN A 72 23.32 7.38 3.07
C GLN A 72 23.83 8.33 4.16
N GLN A 73 22.97 9.15 4.78
CA GLN A 73 23.36 9.96 5.94
C GLN A 73 23.82 9.10 7.15
N VAL A 74 23.29 7.89 7.25
CA VAL A 74 23.70 6.92 8.29
C VAL A 74 24.98 6.17 7.86
N GLY A 75 25.08 5.85 6.59
CA GLY A 75 26.24 5.19 6.00
C GLY A 75 25.92 4.37 4.75
N PRO A 76 26.88 4.16 3.86
CA PRO A 76 26.64 3.50 2.58
C PRO A 76 26.21 2.03 2.72
N ARG A 77 26.75 1.30 3.70
CA ARG A 77 26.33 -0.08 3.98
C ARG A 77 24.89 -0.14 4.51
N PHE A 78 24.54 0.78 5.40
CA PHE A 78 23.18 0.90 5.91
C PHE A 78 22.20 1.20 4.79
N ALA A 79 22.51 2.16 3.92
CA ALA A 79 21.67 2.55 2.80
C ALA A 79 21.39 1.34 1.89
N LEU A 80 22.41 0.57 1.52
CA LEU A 80 22.23 -0.60 0.67
C LEU A 80 21.33 -1.66 1.32
N VAL A 81 21.61 -2.06 2.56
CA VAL A 81 20.83 -3.08 3.26
C VAL A 81 19.40 -2.61 3.50
N PHE A 82 19.22 -1.39 3.94
CA PHE A 82 17.91 -0.80 4.26
C PHE A 82 17.03 -0.68 3.01
N THR A 83 17.57 -0.14 1.92
CA THR A 83 16.86 -0.02 0.65
C THR A 83 16.49 -1.40 0.09
N LEU A 84 17.42 -2.36 0.15
CA LEU A 84 17.17 -3.73 -0.31
C LEU A 84 16.05 -4.41 0.51
N LEU A 85 16.08 -4.26 1.82
CA LEU A 85 15.01 -4.77 2.70
C LEU A 85 13.66 -4.14 2.40
N ILE A 86 13.61 -2.82 2.15
CA ILE A 86 12.36 -2.15 1.77
C ILE A 86 11.82 -2.71 0.46
N TYR A 87 12.65 -2.82 -0.58
CA TYR A 87 12.20 -3.34 -1.87
C TYR A 87 11.76 -4.80 -1.79
N LEU A 88 12.46 -5.64 -1.04
CA LEU A 88 12.06 -7.03 -0.84
C LEU A 88 10.77 -7.16 -0.03
N SER A 89 10.59 -6.32 0.99
CA SER A 89 9.39 -6.36 1.84
C SER A 89 8.15 -5.84 1.11
N ILE A 90 8.26 -4.69 0.43
CA ILE A 90 7.12 -4.08 -0.29
C ILE A 90 6.83 -4.86 -1.57
N GLY A 91 7.86 -5.31 -2.29
CA GLY A 91 7.71 -6.09 -3.52
C GLY A 91 7.22 -7.52 -3.23
N PRO A 92 8.09 -8.52 -3.43
CA PRO A 92 7.69 -9.92 -3.39
C PRO A 92 7.31 -10.43 -1.99
N GLY A 93 7.79 -9.78 -0.92
CA GLY A 93 7.58 -10.25 0.45
C GLY A 93 6.15 -10.08 0.97
N LEU A 94 5.58 -8.90 0.81
CA LEU A 94 4.29 -8.56 1.41
C LEU A 94 3.36 -7.77 0.47
N GLY A 95 3.85 -6.72 -0.18
CA GLY A 95 3.01 -5.77 -0.90
C GLY A 95 2.32 -6.37 -2.11
N ILE A 96 3.07 -7.03 -2.98
CA ILE A 96 2.54 -7.63 -4.21
C ILE A 96 1.58 -8.79 -3.92
N PRO A 97 1.94 -9.80 -3.09
CA PRO A 97 1.00 -10.87 -2.73
C PRO A 97 -0.29 -10.35 -2.11
N ARG A 98 -0.17 -9.37 -1.20
CA ARG A 98 -1.32 -8.77 -0.53
C ARG A 98 -2.24 -7.99 -1.46
N ALA A 99 -1.71 -7.39 -2.52
CA ALA A 99 -2.51 -6.68 -3.52
C ALA A 99 -3.50 -7.60 -4.25
N ALA A 100 -3.21 -8.89 -4.35
CA ALA A 100 -4.11 -9.88 -4.94
C ALA A 100 -4.98 -10.58 -3.87
N SER A 101 -4.41 -10.97 -2.71
CA SER A 101 -5.12 -11.74 -1.70
C SER A 101 -6.25 -10.97 -1.03
N VAL A 102 -6.03 -9.70 -0.66
CA VAL A 102 -7.05 -8.91 0.04
C VAL A 102 -8.31 -8.67 -0.78
N PRO A 103 -8.26 -8.24 -2.06
CA PRO A 103 -9.46 -8.14 -2.88
C PRO A 103 -10.16 -9.49 -3.09
N PHE A 104 -9.41 -10.59 -3.19
CA PHE A 104 -10.01 -11.93 -3.26
C PHE A 104 -10.80 -12.25 -2.00
N GLU A 105 -10.20 -12.07 -0.82
CA GLU A 105 -10.84 -12.34 0.47
C GLU A 105 -12.09 -11.49 0.71
N MET A 106 -12.10 -10.25 0.21
CA MET A 106 -13.23 -9.34 0.42
C MET A 106 -14.34 -9.49 -0.62
N ALA A 107 -14.00 -9.75 -1.87
CA ALA A 107 -14.94 -9.69 -2.98
C ALA A 107 -15.30 -11.05 -3.58
N VAL A 108 -14.49 -12.08 -3.40
CA VAL A 108 -14.70 -13.41 -4.00
C VAL A 108 -14.98 -14.47 -2.95
N ALA A 109 -14.15 -14.55 -1.91
CA ALA A 109 -14.24 -15.59 -0.90
C ALA A 109 -15.62 -15.71 -0.22
N PRO A 110 -16.34 -14.60 0.10
CA PRO A 110 -17.66 -14.68 0.73
C PRO A 110 -18.76 -15.30 -0.15
N TYR A 111 -18.54 -15.35 -1.47
CA TYR A 111 -19.49 -15.89 -2.42
C TYR A 111 -19.13 -17.30 -2.91
N LEU A 112 -18.04 -17.89 -2.41
CA LEU A 112 -17.66 -19.24 -2.77
C LEU A 112 -18.55 -20.25 -2.05
N PRO A 113 -18.97 -21.34 -2.73
CA PRO A 113 -19.63 -22.48 -2.08
C PRO A 113 -18.75 -23.09 -0.99
N GLU A 114 -19.38 -23.64 0.06
CA GLU A 114 -18.64 -24.27 1.18
C GLU A 114 -17.74 -25.44 0.73
N ASP A 115 -18.13 -26.13 -0.33
CA ASP A 115 -17.35 -27.24 -0.92
C ASP A 115 -16.23 -26.76 -1.86
N ALA A 116 -16.11 -25.46 -2.13
CA ALA A 116 -15.13 -24.95 -3.07
C ALA A 116 -13.72 -24.96 -2.47
N ASN A 117 -12.75 -25.39 -3.27
CA ASN A 117 -11.35 -25.29 -2.89
C ASN A 117 -10.89 -23.83 -2.98
N ALA A 118 -10.95 -23.11 -1.86
CA ALA A 118 -10.58 -21.68 -1.76
C ALA A 118 -9.15 -21.41 -2.24
N ALA A 119 -8.21 -22.35 -2.02
CA ALA A 119 -6.84 -22.20 -2.48
C ALA A 119 -6.73 -22.21 -4.00
N LEU A 120 -7.48 -23.08 -4.67
CA LEU A 120 -7.52 -23.12 -6.14
C LEU A 120 -8.12 -21.83 -6.72
N TRP A 121 -9.22 -21.36 -6.15
CA TRP A 121 -9.87 -20.11 -6.57
C TRP A 121 -8.98 -18.90 -6.36
N MET A 122 -8.27 -18.85 -5.24
CA MET A 122 -7.29 -17.80 -4.96
C MET A 122 -6.12 -17.83 -5.95
N ALA A 123 -5.62 -19.02 -6.31
CA ALA A 123 -4.56 -19.16 -7.30
C ALA A 123 -5.01 -18.68 -8.69
N VAL A 124 -6.20 -19.08 -9.13
CA VAL A 124 -6.77 -18.64 -10.44
C VAL A 124 -7.00 -17.13 -10.45
N TYR A 125 -7.59 -16.59 -9.38
CA TYR A 125 -7.81 -15.15 -9.25
C TYR A 125 -6.48 -14.37 -9.27
N SER A 126 -5.49 -14.81 -8.50
CA SER A 126 -4.17 -14.16 -8.45
C SER A 126 -3.47 -14.19 -9.80
N LEU A 127 -3.55 -15.33 -10.52
CA LEU A 127 -3.00 -15.45 -11.86
C LEU A 127 -3.64 -14.44 -12.81
N LEU A 128 -4.97 -14.36 -12.84
CA LEU A 128 -5.70 -13.41 -13.68
C LEU A 128 -5.37 -11.96 -13.29
N PHE A 129 -5.35 -11.65 -12.00
CA PHE A 129 -5.00 -10.33 -11.49
C PHE A 129 -3.62 -9.88 -11.95
N PHE A 130 -2.61 -10.74 -11.81
CA PHE A 130 -1.24 -10.40 -12.23
C PHE A 130 -1.06 -10.39 -13.74
N LEU A 131 -1.79 -11.19 -14.50
CA LEU A 131 -1.78 -11.12 -15.97
C LEU A 131 -2.34 -9.78 -16.46
N VAL A 132 -3.46 -9.33 -15.88
CA VAL A 132 -4.06 -8.02 -16.20
C VAL A 132 -3.11 -6.90 -15.80
N ALA A 133 -2.53 -6.96 -14.60
CA ALA A 133 -1.55 -5.98 -14.13
C ALA A 133 -0.33 -5.91 -15.05
N LEU A 134 0.20 -7.06 -15.45
CA LEU A 134 1.33 -7.15 -16.37
C LEU A 134 0.98 -6.54 -17.73
N TRP A 135 -0.19 -6.90 -18.28
CA TRP A 135 -0.67 -6.34 -19.54
C TRP A 135 -0.77 -4.81 -19.49
N LEU A 136 -1.36 -4.27 -18.42
CA LEU A 136 -1.45 -2.82 -18.22
C LEU A 136 -0.07 -2.16 -18.09
N CYS A 137 0.88 -2.80 -17.41
CA CYS A 137 2.24 -2.27 -17.27
C CYS A 137 3.05 -2.31 -18.59
N LEU A 138 2.75 -3.26 -19.46
CA LEU A 138 3.43 -3.37 -20.76
C LEU A 138 2.77 -2.53 -21.86
N THR A 139 1.55 -2.05 -21.64
CA THR A 139 0.86 -1.21 -22.62
C THR A 139 1.33 0.23 -22.45
N PRO A 140 2.08 0.80 -23.41
CA PRO A 140 2.54 2.19 -23.33
C PRO A 140 1.33 3.13 -23.38
N GLY A 141 1.19 4.00 -22.38
CA GLY A 141 0.19 5.07 -22.33
C GLY A 141 0.61 6.31 -23.11
#